data_67fe8fba8bc1c38377cbf95f833c8f8b
#
_entry.id   67fe8fba8bc1c38377cbf95f833c8f8b
#
_cell.length_a   1.000
_cell.length_b   1.000
_cell.length_c   1.000
_cell.angle_alpha   90.00
_cell.angle_beta   90.00
_cell.angle_gamma   90.00
#
_symmetry.space_group_name_H-M   'P 1'
#
loop_
_entity.id
_entity.type
_entity.pdbx_description
1 polymer ?
#
loop_
_entity_poly.entity_id
_entity_poly.type
_entity_poly.pdbx_seq_one_letter_code
_entity_poly.pdbx_strand_id
1 'polypeptide(L)'
;MLLGAVLATGVALAQAPDQNQPSGAAQATQSNNVRERRAPNPDRMAQHLAKKLNLSNDQVAQIKPVLEDRVQQIQALRADTSLSQQARRDKAHQIMQDSNNRIEAALNDTQKQQFDQMLQERRAHHKSQTRAE
;
A
#
# COMPACT_ATOMS: atom_id res chain seq x y z
N MET A 1 14.62 85.29 -2.82
CA MET A 1 14.57 85.44 -1.38
C MET A 1 14.09 84.17 -0.73
N LEU A 2 14.97 83.66 0.15
CA LEU A 2 14.72 82.81 1.33
C LEU A 2 14.04 81.42 1.11
N LEU A 3 14.79 80.41 1.23
CA LEU A 3 15.18 79.61 2.41
C LEU A 3 14.07 78.76 3.00
N GLY A 4 14.29 77.47 3.04
CA GLY A 4 13.54 76.55 3.87
C GLY A 4 13.96 75.08 3.65
N ALA A 5 15.11 74.71 4.17
CA ALA A 5 15.54 73.30 4.31
C ALA A 5 14.83 72.72 5.53
N VAL A 6 14.26 71.56 5.38
CA VAL A 6 14.04 70.64 6.50
C VAL A 6 14.36 69.23 6.06
N LEU A 7 15.43 68.72 6.63
CA LEU A 7 15.80 67.32 6.70
C LEU A 7 14.86 66.55 7.61
N ALA A 8 14.27 65.48 7.14
CA ALA A 8 13.71 64.46 7.98
C ALA A 8 14.23 63.08 7.54
N THR A 9 15.19 62.63 8.26
CA THR A 9 15.70 61.26 8.27
C THR A 9 14.61 60.31 8.76
N GLY A 10 14.04 59.53 7.83
CA GLY A 10 13.17 58.41 8.13
C GLY A 10 13.96 57.12 8.00
N VAL A 11 14.27 56.52 9.14
CA VAL A 11 14.88 55.20 9.24
C VAL A 11 13.86 54.19 8.73
N ALA A 12 14.12 53.61 7.60
CA ALA A 12 13.38 52.47 7.11
C ALA A 12 13.86 51.20 7.88
N LEU A 13 13.06 50.77 8.85
CA LEU A 13 13.16 49.41 9.39
C LEU A 13 12.75 48.45 8.27
N ALA A 14 13.73 47.77 7.74
CA ALA A 14 13.51 46.58 6.91
C ALA A 14 12.95 45.48 7.81
N GLN A 15 11.66 45.28 7.81
CA GLN A 15 11.05 44.06 8.29
C GLN A 15 11.34 42.96 7.27
N ALA A 16 12.15 42.01 7.69
CA ALA A 16 12.31 40.76 7.00
C ALA A 16 10.96 40.02 6.94
N PRO A 17 10.55 39.49 5.82
CA PRO A 17 9.36 38.65 5.78
C PRO A 17 9.63 37.37 6.58
N ASP A 18 8.85 37.20 7.61
CA ASP A 18 8.73 36.02 8.42
C ASP A 18 8.31 34.86 7.51
N GLN A 19 9.28 34.03 7.12
CA GLN A 19 9.03 32.79 6.40
C GLN A 19 8.53 31.75 7.39
N ASN A 20 7.32 31.95 7.89
CA ASN A 20 6.57 30.89 8.55
C ASN A 20 5.94 30.02 7.46
N GLN A 21 6.73 29.15 6.93
CA GLN A 21 6.32 28.15 5.96
C GLN A 21 5.54 27.05 6.70
N PRO A 22 4.30 26.79 6.34
CA PRO A 22 3.53 25.74 6.99
C PRO A 22 4.09 24.38 6.61
N SER A 23 4.75 23.75 7.56
CA SER A 23 5.27 22.38 7.48
C SER A 23 4.17 21.29 7.30
N GLY A 24 2.95 21.68 6.98
CA GLY A 24 1.82 20.77 6.81
C GLY A 24 1.87 19.92 5.53
N ALA A 25 2.45 20.44 4.45
CA ALA A 25 2.46 19.73 3.17
C ALA A 25 3.44 18.53 3.17
N ALA A 26 4.58 18.66 3.85
CA ALA A 26 5.57 17.60 3.93
C ALA A 26 5.09 16.41 4.80
N GLN A 27 4.32 16.70 5.86
CA GLN A 27 3.75 15.64 6.71
C GLN A 27 2.61 14.88 6.02
N ALA A 28 1.79 15.53 5.20
CA ALA A 28 0.73 14.90 4.44
C ALA A 28 1.31 13.93 3.39
N THR A 29 2.40 14.30 2.72
CA THR A 29 3.09 13.47 1.73
C THR A 29 3.75 12.24 2.38
N GLN A 30 4.33 12.39 3.58
CA GLN A 30 4.91 11.26 4.31
C GLN A 30 3.84 10.31 4.84
N SER A 31 2.70 10.82 5.30
CA SER A 31 1.60 9.98 5.77
C SER A 31 0.97 9.16 4.65
N ASN A 32 0.86 9.71 3.44
CA ASN A 32 0.39 8.99 2.26
C ASN A 32 1.36 7.88 1.84
N ASN A 33 2.67 8.16 1.83
CA ASN A 33 3.71 7.16 1.54
C ASN A 33 3.71 5.98 2.54
N VAL A 34 3.44 6.24 3.82
CA VAL A 34 3.36 5.17 4.83
C VAL A 34 2.10 4.32 4.65
N ARG A 35 0.96 4.94 4.26
CA ARG A 35 -0.28 4.20 3.96
C ARG A 35 -0.17 3.38 2.68
N GLU A 36 0.47 3.92 1.64
CA GLU A 36 0.75 3.19 0.40
C GLU A 36 1.69 2.00 0.62
N ARG A 37 2.67 2.10 1.52
CA ARG A 37 3.54 0.97 1.91
C ARG A 37 2.80 -0.14 2.65
N ARG A 38 1.67 0.15 3.29
CA ARG A 38 0.82 -0.83 4.00
C ARG A 38 -0.28 -1.42 3.13
N ALA A 39 -0.64 -0.77 2.04
CA ALA A 39 -1.60 -1.33 1.10
C ALA A 39 -0.99 -2.52 0.37
N PRO A 40 -1.74 -3.62 0.18
CA PRO A 40 -1.29 -4.74 -0.64
C PRO A 40 -1.02 -4.23 -2.05
N ASN A 41 0.21 -4.34 -2.51
CA ASN A 41 0.62 -3.92 -3.85
C ASN A 41 0.72 -5.17 -4.72
N PRO A 42 -0.12 -5.32 -5.76
CA PRO A 42 -0.14 -6.51 -6.61
C PRO A 42 1.17 -6.72 -7.37
N ASP A 43 1.86 -5.66 -7.80
CA ASP A 43 3.16 -5.77 -8.47
C ASP A 43 4.23 -6.38 -7.56
N ARG A 44 4.30 -5.93 -6.31
CA ARG A 44 5.22 -6.52 -5.32
C ARG A 44 4.87 -7.97 -5.01
N MET A 45 3.58 -8.29 -4.95
CA MET A 45 3.12 -9.66 -4.74
C MET A 45 3.51 -10.55 -5.92
N ALA A 46 3.31 -10.09 -7.15
CA ALA A 46 3.72 -10.81 -8.37
C ALA A 46 5.24 -11.02 -8.42
N GLN A 47 6.03 -9.98 -8.13
CA GLN A 47 7.49 -10.10 -8.08
C GLN A 47 7.97 -11.05 -6.98
N HIS A 48 7.32 -11.05 -5.82
CA HIS A 48 7.65 -11.99 -4.74
C HIS A 48 7.36 -13.43 -5.14
N LEU A 49 6.20 -13.69 -5.75
CA LEU A 49 5.85 -15.01 -6.29
C LEU A 49 6.84 -15.42 -7.39
N ALA A 50 7.16 -14.53 -8.31
CA ALA A 50 8.12 -14.79 -9.39
C ALA A 50 9.48 -15.23 -8.85
N LYS A 51 9.98 -14.56 -7.82
CA LYS A 51 11.26 -14.93 -7.18
C LYS A 51 11.19 -16.23 -6.40
N LYS A 52 10.10 -16.48 -5.69
CA LYS A 52 9.94 -17.67 -4.84
C LYS A 52 9.70 -18.94 -5.64
N LEU A 53 8.98 -18.84 -6.75
CA LEU A 53 8.55 -19.97 -7.57
C LEU A 53 9.29 -20.06 -8.92
N ASN A 54 10.26 -19.19 -9.17
CA ASN A 54 10.98 -19.07 -10.44
C ASN A 54 10.03 -18.99 -11.65
N LEU A 55 9.04 -18.07 -11.58
CA LEU A 55 8.04 -17.91 -12.61
C LEU A 55 8.65 -17.34 -13.89
N SER A 56 8.17 -17.81 -15.05
CA SER A 56 8.44 -17.17 -16.33
C SER A 56 7.73 -15.83 -16.46
N ASN A 57 8.16 -14.99 -17.39
CA ASN A 57 7.49 -13.71 -17.68
C ASN A 57 6.02 -13.93 -18.07
N ASP A 58 5.72 -14.98 -18.83
CA ASP A 58 4.35 -15.30 -19.23
C ASP A 58 3.48 -15.71 -18.04
N GLN A 59 4.02 -16.49 -17.11
CA GLN A 59 3.33 -16.82 -15.87
C GLN A 59 3.08 -15.60 -15.00
N VAL A 60 4.06 -14.70 -14.88
CA VAL A 60 3.90 -13.42 -14.17
C VAL A 60 2.80 -12.57 -14.80
N ALA A 61 2.75 -12.49 -16.15
CA ALA A 61 1.72 -11.77 -16.88
C ALA A 61 0.31 -12.34 -16.65
N GLN A 62 0.18 -13.65 -16.46
CA GLN A 62 -1.09 -14.31 -16.13
C GLN A 62 -1.49 -14.12 -14.66
N ILE A 63 -0.54 -14.14 -13.74
CA ILE A 63 -0.79 -14.04 -12.29
C ILE A 63 -1.07 -12.59 -11.85
N LYS A 64 -0.43 -11.61 -12.46
CA LYS A 64 -0.58 -10.19 -12.09
C LYS A 64 -2.05 -9.74 -12.07
N PRO A 65 -2.86 -9.91 -13.13
CA PRO A 65 -4.27 -9.50 -13.11
C PRO A 65 -5.09 -10.23 -12.02
N VAL A 66 -4.75 -11.47 -11.68
CA VAL A 66 -5.41 -12.21 -10.58
C VAL A 66 -5.13 -11.54 -9.23
N LEU A 67 -3.90 -11.07 -9.02
CA LEU A 67 -3.52 -10.37 -7.79
C LEU A 67 -4.13 -8.96 -7.72
N GLU A 68 -4.26 -8.26 -8.84
CA GLU A 68 -4.94 -6.96 -8.94
C GLU A 68 -6.42 -7.10 -8.59
N ASP A 69 -7.12 -8.03 -9.20
CA ASP A 69 -8.52 -8.37 -8.94
C ASP A 69 -8.75 -8.71 -7.45
N ARG A 70 -7.89 -9.56 -6.88
CA ARG A 70 -7.93 -9.90 -5.46
C ARG A 70 -7.78 -8.69 -4.55
N VAL A 71 -6.84 -7.78 -4.85
CA VAL A 71 -6.63 -6.56 -4.06
C VAL A 71 -7.86 -5.67 -4.14
N GLN A 72 -8.44 -5.48 -5.33
CA GLN A 72 -9.67 -4.70 -5.53
C GLN A 72 -10.85 -5.28 -4.75
N GLN A 73 -11.09 -6.60 -4.84
CA GLN A 73 -12.17 -7.27 -4.11
C GLN A 73 -12.00 -7.14 -2.58
N ILE A 74 -10.79 -7.31 -2.06
CA ILE A 74 -10.52 -7.13 -0.62
C ILE A 74 -10.71 -5.68 -0.19
N GLN A 75 -10.35 -4.71 -1.02
CA GLN A 75 -10.60 -3.28 -0.73
C GLN A 75 -12.09 -2.97 -0.71
N ALA A 76 -12.84 -3.43 -1.71
CA ALA A 76 -14.29 -3.28 -1.76
C ALA A 76 -14.96 -3.93 -0.53
N LEU A 77 -14.53 -5.14 -0.15
CA LEU A 77 -15.04 -5.84 1.03
C LEU A 77 -14.75 -5.08 2.34
N ARG A 78 -13.62 -4.40 2.44
CA ARG A 78 -13.29 -3.55 3.62
C ARG A 78 -14.13 -2.28 3.68
N ALA A 79 -14.49 -1.72 2.53
CA ALA A 79 -15.34 -0.54 2.44
C ALA A 79 -16.84 -0.85 2.70
N ASP A 80 -17.23 -2.11 2.56
CA ASP A 80 -18.61 -2.54 2.80
C ASP A 80 -18.90 -2.61 4.31
N THR A 81 -19.62 -1.61 4.81
CA THR A 81 -20.01 -1.52 6.23
C THR A 81 -21.30 -2.29 6.53
N SER A 82 -22.04 -2.78 5.52
CA SER A 82 -23.30 -3.50 5.67
C SER A 82 -23.10 -4.94 6.16
N LEU A 83 -21.91 -5.50 5.97
CA LEU A 83 -21.60 -6.88 6.32
C LEU A 83 -21.18 -7.02 7.80
N SER A 84 -21.64 -8.08 8.42
CA SER A 84 -21.13 -8.50 9.74
C SER A 84 -19.64 -8.85 9.65
N GLN A 85 -18.94 -8.80 10.79
CA GLN A 85 -17.53 -9.19 10.85
C GLN A 85 -17.30 -10.63 10.37
N GLN A 86 -18.21 -11.55 10.72
CA GLN A 86 -18.13 -12.93 10.28
C GLN A 86 -18.29 -13.05 8.76
N ALA A 87 -19.34 -12.46 8.20
CA ALA A 87 -19.59 -12.48 6.76
C ALA A 87 -18.41 -11.87 5.96
N ARG A 88 -17.77 -10.85 6.52
CA ARG A 88 -16.56 -10.23 5.92
C ARG A 88 -15.38 -11.18 5.90
N ARG A 89 -15.17 -11.95 6.99
CA ARG A 89 -14.09 -12.96 7.05
C ARG A 89 -14.34 -14.08 6.05
N ASP A 90 -15.57 -14.57 5.97
CA ASP A 90 -15.95 -15.67 5.07
C ASP A 90 -15.75 -15.26 3.60
N LYS A 91 -16.21 -14.06 3.23
CA LYS A 91 -15.98 -13.50 1.88
C LYS A 91 -14.51 -13.29 1.58
N ALA A 92 -13.74 -12.76 2.53
CA ALA A 92 -12.29 -12.61 2.36
C ALA A 92 -11.61 -13.96 2.13
N HIS A 93 -12.03 -15.00 2.84
CA HIS A 93 -11.52 -16.36 2.65
C HIS A 93 -11.83 -16.89 1.26
N GLN A 94 -13.06 -16.71 0.77
CA GLN A 94 -13.45 -17.10 -0.59
C GLN A 94 -12.61 -16.39 -1.65
N ILE A 95 -12.46 -15.06 -1.56
CA ILE A 95 -11.62 -14.27 -2.48
C ILE A 95 -10.19 -14.81 -2.51
N MET A 96 -9.65 -15.16 -1.34
CA MET A 96 -8.30 -15.72 -1.23
C MET A 96 -8.20 -17.11 -1.88
N GLN A 97 -9.18 -17.99 -1.67
CA GLN A 97 -9.22 -19.32 -2.28
C GLN A 97 -9.34 -19.22 -3.80
N ASP A 98 -10.29 -18.45 -4.32
CA ASP A 98 -10.50 -18.29 -5.75
C ASP A 98 -9.26 -17.74 -6.45
N SER A 99 -8.62 -16.73 -5.86
CA SER A 99 -7.39 -16.18 -6.43
C SER A 99 -6.23 -17.18 -6.36
N ASN A 100 -6.10 -18.00 -5.31
CA ASN A 100 -5.08 -19.03 -5.22
C ASN A 100 -5.29 -20.11 -6.29
N ASN A 101 -6.51 -20.61 -6.49
CA ASN A 101 -6.85 -21.58 -7.52
C ASN A 101 -6.50 -21.07 -8.93
N ARG A 102 -6.79 -19.78 -9.18
CA ARG A 102 -6.43 -19.13 -10.45
C ARG A 102 -4.91 -18.98 -10.63
N ILE A 103 -4.18 -18.71 -9.56
CA ILE A 103 -2.70 -18.68 -9.58
C ILE A 103 -2.16 -20.08 -9.85
N GLU A 104 -2.65 -21.11 -9.15
CA GLU A 104 -2.23 -22.50 -9.33
C GLU A 104 -2.46 -23.01 -10.76
N ALA A 105 -3.52 -22.56 -11.43
CA ALA A 105 -3.79 -22.90 -12.82
C ALA A 105 -2.70 -22.42 -13.81
N ALA A 106 -1.94 -21.37 -13.44
CA ALA A 106 -0.82 -20.85 -14.23
C ALA A 106 0.53 -21.50 -13.86
N LEU A 107 0.58 -22.36 -12.84
CA LEU A 107 1.79 -22.99 -12.32
C LEU A 107 1.98 -24.41 -12.87
N ASN A 108 3.25 -24.82 -13.01
CA ASN A 108 3.58 -26.23 -13.22
C ASN A 108 3.54 -27.02 -11.88
N ASP A 109 3.65 -28.34 -11.93
CA ASP A 109 3.48 -29.20 -10.75
C ASP A 109 4.50 -28.91 -9.63
N THR A 110 5.76 -28.66 -9.98
CA THR A 110 6.80 -28.29 -9.00
C THR A 110 6.49 -26.93 -8.34
N GLN A 111 6.07 -25.97 -9.15
CA GLN A 111 5.70 -24.64 -8.65
C GLN A 111 4.44 -24.68 -7.78
N LYS A 112 3.46 -25.55 -8.10
CA LYS A 112 2.28 -25.79 -7.25
C LYS A 112 2.67 -26.28 -5.87
N GLN A 113 3.55 -27.27 -5.79
CA GLN A 113 4.03 -27.78 -4.50
C GLN A 113 4.73 -26.69 -3.67
N GLN A 114 5.59 -25.87 -4.28
CA GLN A 114 6.24 -24.76 -3.62
C GLN A 114 5.24 -23.69 -3.17
N PHE A 115 4.23 -23.41 -3.97
CA PHE A 115 3.16 -22.47 -3.65
C PHE A 115 2.34 -22.95 -2.46
N ASP A 116 1.96 -24.22 -2.41
CA ASP A 116 1.25 -24.84 -1.28
C ASP A 116 2.05 -24.74 0.02
N GLN A 117 3.34 -25.06 -0.02
CA GLN A 117 4.23 -24.94 1.12
C GLN A 117 4.25 -23.49 1.62
N MET A 118 4.38 -22.52 0.74
CA MET A 118 4.35 -21.11 1.09
C MET A 118 3.01 -20.66 1.70
N LEU A 119 1.88 -21.20 1.24
CA LEU A 119 0.56 -20.94 1.82
C LEU A 119 0.44 -21.56 3.23
N GLN A 120 0.97 -22.76 3.44
CA GLN A 120 0.98 -23.43 4.74
C GLN A 120 1.85 -22.66 5.76
N GLU A 121 3.05 -22.23 5.38
CA GLU A 121 3.92 -21.39 6.21
C GLU A 121 3.22 -20.09 6.63
N ARG A 122 2.54 -19.43 5.72
CA ARG A 122 1.75 -18.23 6.00
C ARG A 122 0.64 -18.48 7.01
N ARG A 123 -0.09 -19.60 6.88
CA ARG A 123 -1.14 -20.00 7.83
C ARG A 123 -0.56 -20.30 9.22
N ALA A 124 0.59 -20.97 9.28
CA ALA A 124 1.28 -21.28 10.54
C ALA A 124 1.73 -20.01 11.26
N HIS A 125 2.32 -19.04 10.53
CA HIS A 125 2.70 -17.74 11.10
C HIS A 125 1.52 -16.94 11.65
N HIS A 126 0.39 -16.91 10.95
CA HIS A 126 -0.81 -16.26 11.45
C HIS A 126 -1.33 -16.91 12.74
N LYS A 127 -1.30 -18.24 12.82
CA LYS A 127 -1.78 -18.98 13.96
C LYS A 127 -0.91 -18.80 15.21
N SER A 128 0.40 -18.61 15.02
CA SER A 128 1.33 -18.33 16.13
C SER A 128 1.18 -16.93 16.70
N GLN A 129 0.88 -15.94 15.86
CA GLN A 129 0.68 -14.55 16.30
C GLN A 129 -0.62 -14.36 17.09
N THR A 130 -1.71 -15.03 16.69
CA THR A 130 -3.00 -14.96 17.40
C THR A 130 -3.01 -15.73 18.72
N ARG A 131 -2.01 -16.59 18.98
CA ARG A 131 -1.90 -17.37 20.22
C ARG A 131 -1.01 -16.70 21.27
N ALA A 132 -0.28 -15.65 20.89
CA ALA A 132 0.65 -14.92 21.74
C ALA A 132 0.03 -13.66 22.39
N GLU A 133 -1.25 -13.35 22.08
CA GLU A 133 -2.08 -12.34 22.75
C GLU A 133 -3.06 -13.02 23.72
#